data_6843b315d9ed4945f7ec30a705a36206
#
_entry.id   6843b315d9ed4945f7ec30a705a36206
#
_cell.length_a   1.000
_cell.length_b   1.000
_cell.length_c   1.000
_cell.angle_alpha   90.00
_cell.angle_beta   90.00
_cell.angle_gamma   90.00
#
_symmetry.space_group_name_H-M   'P 1'
#
loop_
_entity.id
_entity.type
_entity.pdbx_description
1 polymer ?
#
loop_
_entity_poly.entity_id
_entity_poly.type
_entity_poly.pdbx_seq_one_letter_code
_entity_poly.pdbx_strand_id
1 'polypeptide(L)'
;NFEFRPTPTLAFALAPRAQYAPHALPSYEQFAAGNFTVGRGYDPSVLSGDIAVALASEVRLGSLIPASRNDSAVQGYVFVDSAWLWNNNGGSTGSAQHLTSTGGGVRAAIGDRFKLETSLAVPVSKLAALGGRGNVRILVNLTMNLLPWKRR
;
A
#
# COMPACT_ATOMS: atom_id res chain seq x y z
N ASN A 1 1.53 12.13 -0.13
CA ASN A 1 0.31 11.55 0.42
C ASN A 1 -0.67 12.67 0.72
N PHE A 2 -1.92 12.50 0.33
CA PHE A 2 -3.01 13.44 0.60
C PHE A 2 -3.99 12.75 1.54
N GLU A 3 -4.45 13.48 2.55
CA GLU A 3 -5.48 13.00 3.46
C GLU A 3 -6.51 14.11 3.66
N PHE A 4 -7.79 13.77 3.47
CA PHE A 4 -8.93 14.65 3.66
C PHE A 4 -9.84 14.03 4.74
N ARG A 5 -10.15 14.80 5.79
CA ARG A 5 -10.99 14.38 6.92
C ARG A 5 -12.26 15.22 6.99
N PRO A 6 -13.37 14.78 6.39
CA PRO A 6 -14.64 15.49 6.51
C PRO A 6 -15.23 15.45 7.93
N THR A 7 -14.89 14.41 8.71
CA THR A 7 -15.27 14.29 10.12
C THR A 7 -14.10 13.74 10.95
N PRO A 8 -14.12 13.86 12.29
CA PRO A 8 -13.08 13.30 13.15
C PRO A 8 -12.88 11.77 12.99
N THR A 9 -13.92 11.07 12.55
CA THR A 9 -13.92 9.60 12.42
C THR A 9 -13.82 9.08 11.00
N LEU A 10 -13.96 9.94 9.97
CA LEU A 10 -13.89 9.55 8.56
C LEU A 10 -12.74 10.26 7.88
N ALA A 11 -11.87 9.50 7.21
CA ALA A 11 -10.78 10.03 6.41
C ALA A 11 -10.68 9.34 5.05
N PHE A 12 -10.31 10.12 4.03
CA PHE A 12 -9.94 9.65 2.70
C PHE A 12 -8.45 9.88 2.53
N ALA A 13 -7.70 8.84 2.19
CA ALA A 13 -6.27 8.93 1.97
C ALA A 13 -5.92 8.51 0.55
N LEU A 14 -5.06 9.29 -0.09
CA LEU A 14 -4.53 9.03 -1.42
C LEU A 14 -3.01 9.11 -1.40
N ALA A 15 -2.34 8.11 -1.94
CA ALA A 15 -0.90 8.05 -2.06
C ALA A 15 -0.49 7.79 -3.53
N PRO A 16 -0.50 8.83 -4.38
CA PRO A 16 0.01 8.72 -5.73
C PRO A 16 1.53 8.55 -5.71
N ARG A 17 2.03 7.75 -6.66
CA ARG A 17 3.46 7.54 -6.91
C ARG A 17 3.69 7.53 -8.41
N ALA A 18 4.81 8.09 -8.84
CA ALA A 18 5.23 8.04 -10.23
C ALA A 18 6.75 7.91 -10.30
N GLN A 19 7.21 7.19 -11.30
CA GLN A 19 8.61 7.07 -11.69
C GLN A 19 8.70 7.22 -13.20
N TYR A 20 9.71 7.95 -13.66
CA TYR A 20 10.03 8.07 -15.06
C TYR A 20 11.52 7.88 -15.28
N ALA A 21 11.89 6.97 -16.15
CA ALA A 21 13.26 6.79 -16.60
C ALA A 21 13.30 6.79 -18.15
N PRO A 22 14.18 7.57 -18.77
CA PRO A 22 14.31 7.62 -20.24
C PRO A 22 14.98 6.37 -20.82
N HIS A 23 15.67 5.60 -19.99
CA HIS A 23 16.40 4.37 -20.35
C HIS A 23 16.02 3.24 -19.40
N ALA A 24 16.34 2.00 -19.81
CA ALA A 24 16.17 0.84 -18.95
C ALA A 24 17.01 0.97 -17.68
N LEU A 25 16.39 0.67 -16.53
CA LEU A 25 17.01 0.72 -15.22
C LEU A 25 17.47 -0.67 -14.77
N PRO A 26 18.52 -0.75 -13.95
CA PRO A 26 18.81 -1.95 -13.19
C PRO A 26 17.60 -2.34 -12.32
N SER A 27 17.40 -3.63 -12.11
CA SER A 27 16.21 -4.15 -11.41
C SER A 27 15.99 -3.58 -10.01
N TYR A 28 17.05 -3.19 -9.33
CA TYR A 28 16.98 -2.60 -7.98
C TYR A 28 16.58 -1.12 -7.97
N GLU A 29 16.60 -0.43 -9.13
CA GLU A 29 16.12 0.94 -9.31
C GLU A 29 14.72 1.00 -9.94
N GLN A 30 14.23 -0.11 -10.47
CA GLN A 30 12.90 -0.17 -11.07
C GLN A 30 11.81 0.03 -10.02
N PHE A 31 10.72 0.66 -10.43
CA PHE A 31 9.52 0.72 -9.60
C PHE A 31 8.95 -0.69 -9.43
N ALA A 32 8.82 -1.13 -8.19
CA ALA A 32 8.26 -2.43 -7.85
C ALA A 32 6.84 -2.30 -7.31
N ALA A 33 5.88 -3.03 -7.89
CA ALA A 33 4.51 -3.12 -7.44
C ALA A 33 4.23 -4.51 -6.87
N GLY A 34 3.38 -4.52 -5.84
CA GLY A 34 3.06 -5.68 -5.01
C GLY A 34 3.39 -5.42 -3.54
N ASN A 35 2.78 -6.21 -2.61
CA ASN A 35 2.98 -6.08 -1.18
C ASN A 35 2.36 -4.80 -0.55
N PHE A 36 2.89 -4.34 0.59
CA PHE A 36 2.27 -3.35 1.49
C PHE A 36 2.11 -1.92 0.93
N THR A 37 2.70 -1.58 -0.19
CA THR A 37 2.71 -0.20 -0.69
C THR A 37 1.66 0.07 -1.75
N VAL A 38 1.71 -0.66 -2.85
CA VAL A 38 0.75 -0.60 -3.96
C VAL A 38 0.60 -2.01 -4.50
N GLY A 39 -0.63 -2.50 -4.58
CA GLY A 39 -0.88 -3.87 -5.03
C GLY A 39 -0.82 -4.90 -3.90
N ARG A 40 -1.40 -4.58 -2.75
CA ARG A 40 -1.39 -5.44 -1.53
C ARG A 40 -1.92 -6.86 -1.75
N GLY A 41 -2.75 -7.08 -2.77
CA GLY A 41 -3.24 -8.41 -3.14
C GLY A 41 -2.22 -9.30 -3.86
N TYR A 42 -1.04 -8.80 -4.19
CA TYR A 42 -0.03 -9.51 -4.97
C TYR A 42 1.27 -9.75 -4.21
N ASP A 43 2.08 -10.68 -4.70
CA ASP A 43 3.41 -10.94 -4.15
C ASP A 43 4.32 -9.72 -4.27
N PRO A 44 5.32 -9.58 -3.38
CA PRO A 44 6.29 -8.51 -3.48
C PRO A 44 6.96 -8.49 -4.85
N SER A 45 7.00 -7.29 -5.47
CA SER A 45 7.66 -7.08 -6.77
C SER A 45 7.15 -8.00 -7.89
N VAL A 46 5.87 -8.37 -7.86
CA VAL A 46 5.24 -9.19 -8.91
C VAL A 46 5.30 -8.53 -10.27
N LEU A 47 5.29 -7.20 -10.29
CA LEU A 47 5.59 -6.38 -11.47
C LEU A 47 6.66 -5.35 -11.10
N SER A 48 7.57 -5.12 -12.05
CA SER A 48 8.53 -4.03 -11.99
C SER A 48 8.63 -3.30 -13.32
N GLY A 49 9.00 -2.02 -13.28
CA GLY A 49 9.09 -1.22 -14.50
C GLY A 49 9.97 0.00 -14.35
N ASP A 50 10.50 0.48 -15.48
CA ASP A 50 11.33 1.68 -15.58
C ASP A 50 10.48 2.96 -15.44
N ILE A 51 9.26 2.89 -15.98
CA ILE A 51 8.25 3.95 -15.91
C ILE A 51 7.05 3.38 -15.17
N ALA A 52 6.51 4.15 -14.22
CA ALA A 52 5.36 3.71 -13.44
C ALA A 52 4.48 4.88 -13.01
N VAL A 53 3.18 4.62 -12.96
CA VAL A 53 2.19 5.45 -12.28
C VAL A 53 1.37 4.54 -11.38
N ALA A 54 1.25 4.91 -10.12
CA ALA A 54 0.55 4.10 -9.14
C ALA A 54 -0.25 4.96 -8.16
N LEU A 55 -1.36 4.42 -7.68
CA LEU A 55 -2.24 5.04 -6.71
C LEU A 55 -2.67 4.01 -5.67
N ALA A 56 -2.41 4.31 -4.41
CA ALA A 56 -3.05 3.65 -3.29
C ALA A 56 -4.10 4.59 -2.69
N SER A 57 -5.32 4.11 -2.54
CA SER A 57 -6.44 4.87 -1.99
C SER A 57 -7.09 4.11 -0.84
N GLU A 58 -7.43 4.83 0.23
CA GLU A 58 -8.07 4.26 1.42
C GLU A 58 -9.22 5.14 1.90
N VAL A 59 -10.30 4.51 2.33
CA VAL A 59 -11.34 5.11 3.17
C VAL A 59 -11.18 4.54 4.57
N ARG A 60 -11.02 5.41 5.55
CA ARG A 60 -10.69 5.08 6.94
C ARG A 60 -11.82 5.51 7.87
N LEU A 61 -12.21 4.62 8.79
CA LEU A 61 -13.23 4.86 9.80
C LEU A 61 -12.62 4.66 11.20
N GLY A 62 -12.81 5.63 12.08
CA GLY A 62 -12.21 5.63 13.40
C GLY A 62 -10.91 6.43 13.49
N SER A 63 -10.24 6.36 14.63
CA SER A 63 -8.98 7.06 14.89
C SER A 63 -7.89 6.10 15.33
N LEU A 64 -6.65 6.39 14.94
CA LEU A 64 -5.45 5.69 15.43
C LEU A 64 -4.73 6.49 16.52
N ILE A 65 -5.34 7.58 17.01
CA ILE A 65 -4.78 8.40 18.08
C ILE A 65 -5.48 8.02 19.38
N PRO A 66 -4.80 7.31 20.30
CA PRO A 66 -5.35 7.02 21.61
C PRO A 66 -5.58 8.31 22.40
N ALA A 67 -6.66 8.38 23.21
CA ALA A 67 -6.98 9.53 24.04
C ALA A 67 -5.96 9.72 25.18
N SER A 68 -5.36 8.64 25.67
CA SER A 68 -4.30 8.66 26.68
C SER A 68 -3.24 7.58 26.41
N ARG A 69 -2.12 7.61 27.16
CA ARG A 69 -1.01 6.65 27.02
C ARG A 69 -1.38 5.19 27.30
N ASN A 70 -2.43 4.97 28.08
CA ASN A 70 -2.88 3.63 28.45
C ASN A 70 -4.14 3.21 27.70
N ASP A 71 -4.61 4.06 26.80
CA ASP A 71 -5.81 3.83 26.02
C ASP A 71 -5.50 3.15 24.70
N SER A 72 -6.52 2.61 24.07
CA SER A 72 -6.43 1.98 22.76
C SER A 72 -7.27 2.73 21.73
N ALA A 73 -6.80 2.75 20.50
CA ALA A 73 -7.53 3.32 19.38
C ALA A 73 -7.62 2.30 18.25
N VAL A 74 -8.78 2.24 17.59
CA VAL A 74 -9.05 1.30 16.51
C VAL A 74 -9.58 2.05 15.30
N GLN A 75 -9.04 1.70 14.13
CA GLN A 75 -9.44 2.26 12.85
C GLN A 75 -9.68 1.11 11.87
N GLY A 76 -10.89 1.03 11.32
CA GLY A 76 -11.20 0.20 10.16
C GLY A 76 -10.85 0.93 8.87
N TYR A 77 -10.52 0.20 7.80
CA TYR A 77 -10.31 0.79 6.49
C TYR A 77 -10.64 -0.18 5.36
N VAL A 78 -11.00 0.39 4.22
CA VAL A 78 -11.06 -0.30 2.93
C VAL A 78 -10.13 0.41 1.95
N PHE A 79 -9.62 -0.33 0.97
CA PHE A 79 -8.65 0.21 0.04
C PHE A 79 -8.83 -0.30 -1.38
N VAL A 80 -8.33 0.49 -2.33
CA VAL A 80 -8.08 0.10 -3.71
C VAL A 80 -6.69 0.60 -4.10
N ASP A 81 -5.86 -0.31 -4.59
CA ASP A 81 -4.53 -0.03 -5.13
C ASP A 81 -4.53 -0.30 -6.63
N SER A 82 -3.93 0.58 -7.41
CA SER A 82 -3.72 0.37 -8.84
C SER A 82 -2.34 0.85 -9.26
N ALA A 83 -1.69 0.11 -10.16
CA ALA A 83 -0.41 0.50 -10.73
C ALA A 83 -0.35 0.12 -12.21
N TRP A 84 0.28 0.98 -13.01
CA TRP A 84 0.61 0.80 -14.41
C TRP A 84 2.11 0.96 -14.55
N LEU A 85 2.75 0.00 -15.20
CA LEU A 85 4.19 -0.08 -15.35
C LEU A 85 4.56 -0.35 -16.82
N TRP A 86 5.65 0.25 -17.23
CA TRP A 86 6.24 0.07 -18.57
C TRP A 86 7.74 -0.18 -18.44
N ASN A 87 8.29 -0.99 -19.31
CA ASN A 87 9.72 -1.25 -19.43
C ASN A 87 10.27 -0.67 -20.74
N ASN A 88 11.45 -0.10 -20.69
CA ASN A 88 12.18 0.40 -21.86
C ASN A 88 13.00 -0.73 -22.48
N ASN A 89 12.69 -1.07 -23.73
CA ASN A 89 13.39 -2.12 -24.47
C ASN A 89 14.16 -1.48 -25.63
N GLY A 90 15.44 -1.12 -25.40
CA GLY A 90 16.35 -0.69 -26.47
C GLY A 90 15.90 0.52 -27.28
N GLY A 91 15.22 1.52 -26.65
CA GLY A 91 14.78 2.74 -27.31
C GLY A 91 13.29 2.81 -27.63
N SER A 92 12.52 1.77 -27.29
CA SER A 92 11.05 1.78 -27.34
C SER A 92 10.46 1.43 -25.96
N THR A 93 9.35 2.07 -25.62
CA THR A 93 8.60 1.72 -24.41
C THR A 93 7.71 0.50 -24.72
N GLY A 94 7.83 -0.55 -23.93
CA GLY A 94 7.03 -1.76 -24.04
C GLY A 94 5.55 -1.51 -23.70
N SER A 95 4.72 -2.53 -23.88
CA SER A 95 3.31 -2.47 -23.51
C SER A 95 3.12 -2.31 -22.01
N ALA A 96 2.09 -1.55 -21.62
CA ALA A 96 1.74 -1.36 -20.21
C ALA A 96 1.35 -2.69 -19.56
N GLN A 97 1.92 -2.95 -18.41
CA GLN A 97 1.44 -3.96 -17.47
C GLN A 97 0.68 -3.24 -16.35
N HIS A 98 -0.44 -3.80 -15.89
CA HIS A 98 -1.20 -3.19 -14.82
C HIS A 98 -1.63 -4.21 -13.79
N LEU A 99 -1.70 -3.78 -12.54
CA LEU A 99 -2.31 -4.53 -11.46
C LEU A 99 -3.29 -3.65 -10.68
N THR A 100 -4.33 -4.28 -10.18
CA THR A 100 -5.29 -3.66 -9.26
C THR A 100 -5.61 -4.65 -8.16
N SER A 101 -5.59 -4.20 -6.93
CA SER A 101 -6.04 -4.97 -5.77
C SER A 101 -6.99 -4.16 -4.90
N THR A 102 -7.85 -4.85 -4.19
CA THR A 102 -8.78 -4.24 -3.23
C THR A 102 -8.82 -5.05 -1.95
N GLY A 103 -9.31 -4.45 -0.90
CA GLY A 103 -9.44 -5.16 0.36
C GLY A 103 -9.85 -4.23 1.50
N GLY A 104 -9.67 -4.74 2.70
CA GLY A 104 -9.94 -3.98 3.91
C GLY A 104 -9.23 -4.57 5.10
N GLY A 105 -9.17 -3.79 6.16
CA GLY A 105 -8.46 -4.21 7.36
C GLY A 105 -8.81 -3.38 8.57
N VAL A 106 -8.12 -3.70 9.65
CA VAL A 106 -8.22 -3.02 10.93
C VAL A 106 -6.83 -2.67 11.40
N ARG A 107 -6.67 -1.45 11.90
CA ARG A 107 -5.50 -0.96 12.60
C ARG A 107 -5.86 -0.72 14.06
N ALA A 108 -5.01 -1.16 14.96
CA ALA A 108 -5.14 -0.90 16.40
C ALA A 108 -3.85 -0.27 16.92
N ALA A 109 -3.99 0.79 17.69
CA ALA A 109 -2.90 1.38 18.46
C ALA A 109 -3.17 1.11 19.95
N ILE A 110 -2.20 0.53 20.65
CA ILE A 110 -2.29 0.22 22.07
C ILE A 110 -1.24 1.07 22.79
N GLY A 111 -1.72 2.10 23.44
CA GLY A 111 -0.88 3.14 24.03
C GLY A 111 -0.01 3.84 22.97
N ASP A 112 1.20 4.20 23.38
CA ASP A 112 2.23 4.79 22.50
C ASP A 112 3.24 3.76 21.97
N ARG A 113 3.08 2.45 22.29
CA ARG A 113 4.07 1.41 22.07
C ARG A 113 3.76 0.47 20.92
N PHE A 114 2.51 0.03 20.80
CA PHE A 114 2.16 -1.03 19.86
C PHE A 114 1.20 -0.52 18.79
N LYS A 115 1.48 -0.88 17.54
CA LYS A 115 0.55 -0.73 16.41
C LYS A 115 0.44 -2.05 15.70
N LEU A 116 -0.76 -2.57 15.64
CA LEU A 116 -1.11 -3.78 14.89
C LEU A 116 -1.96 -3.39 13.69
N GLU A 117 -1.63 -3.91 12.53
CA GLU A 117 -2.43 -3.81 11.33
C GLU A 117 -2.67 -5.20 10.76
N THR A 118 -3.93 -5.51 10.49
CA THR A 118 -4.33 -6.74 9.79
C THR A 118 -5.22 -6.37 8.62
N SER A 119 -5.02 -7.00 7.47
CA SER A 119 -5.88 -6.79 6.31
C SER A 119 -6.03 -8.05 5.45
N LEU A 120 -7.17 -8.11 4.77
CA LEU A 120 -7.44 -9.02 3.67
C LEU A 120 -7.30 -8.25 2.36
N ALA A 121 -6.52 -8.78 1.43
CA ALA A 121 -6.27 -8.19 0.13
C ALA A 121 -6.60 -9.19 -0.98
N VAL A 122 -7.37 -8.72 -1.96
CA VAL A 122 -7.87 -9.52 -3.08
C VAL A 122 -7.26 -8.97 -4.38
N PRO A 123 -6.54 -9.79 -5.16
CA PRO A 123 -6.07 -9.40 -6.49
C PRO A 123 -7.26 -9.34 -7.46
N VAL A 124 -7.37 -8.23 -8.21
CA VAL A 124 -8.46 -8.01 -9.18
C VAL A 124 -8.00 -8.29 -10.61
N SER A 125 -6.81 -7.79 -10.98
CA SER A 125 -6.25 -7.97 -12.31
C SER A 125 -5.70 -9.39 -12.51
N LYS A 126 -5.83 -9.89 -13.74
CA LYS A 126 -5.11 -11.10 -14.17
C LYS A 126 -3.71 -10.69 -14.61
N LEU A 127 -2.71 -11.36 -14.10
CA LEU A 127 -1.32 -11.15 -14.49
C LEU A 127 -0.80 -12.35 -15.27
N ALA A 128 -0.17 -12.08 -16.41
CA ALA A 128 0.46 -13.13 -17.22
C ALA A 128 1.54 -13.88 -16.43
N ALA A 129 2.29 -13.18 -15.58
CA ALA A 129 3.32 -13.76 -14.73
C ALA A 129 2.78 -14.80 -13.73
N LEU A 130 1.50 -14.70 -13.34
CA LEU A 130 0.85 -15.62 -12.41
C LEU A 130 -0.05 -16.65 -13.09
N GLY A 131 -0.23 -16.54 -14.42
CA GLY A 131 -1.22 -17.35 -15.15
C GLY A 131 -2.68 -17.07 -14.74
N GLY A 132 -2.94 -16.03 -13.93
CA GLY A 132 -4.26 -15.72 -13.42
C GLY A 132 -4.29 -14.48 -12.50
N ARG A 133 -5.25 -14.45 -11.57
CA ARG A 133 -5.42 -13.32 -10.63
C ARG A 133 -4.55 -13.42 -9.38
N GLY A 134 -4.12 -14.61 -9.01
CA GLY A 134 -3.50 -14.88 -7.71
C GLY A 134 -4.54 -15.18 -6.63
N ASN A 135 -4.07 -15.40 -5.40
CA ASN A 135 -4.89 -15.79 -4.25
C ASN A 135 -5.15 -14.60 -3.32
N VAL A 136 -6.23 -14.68 -2.55
CA VAL A 136 -6.50 -13.75 -1.45
C VAL A 136 -5.36 -13.83 -0.43
N ARG A 137 -4.94 -12.68 0.09
CA ARG A 137 -3.82 -12.56 1.03
C ARG A 137 -4.28 -11.98 2.36
N ILE A 138 -3.74 -12.54 3.42
CA ILE A 138 -3.82 -11.95 4.76
C ILE A 138 -2.48 -11.29 5.03
N LEU A 139 -2.50 -10.00 5.34
CA LEU A 139 -1.33 -9.23 5.71
C LEU A 139 -1.43 -8.85 7.18
N VAL A 140 -0.35 -9.06 7.91
CA VAL A 140 -0.23 -8.68 9.33
C VAL A 140 1.06 -7.89 9.50
N ASN A 141 0.95 -6.72 10.10
CA ASN A 141 2.08 -5.86 10.43
C ASN A 141 2.00 -5.47 11.90
N LEU A 142 3.06 -5.74 12.66
CA LEU A 142 3.20 -5.33 14.05
C LEU A 142 4.40 -4.38 14.17
N THR A 143 4.13 -3.18 14.64
CA THR A 143 5.17 -2.18 14.94
C THR A 143 5.22 -1.95 16.44
N MET A 144 6.42 -2.00 17.03
CA MET A 144 6.65 -1.75 18.45
C MET A 144 7.71 -0.67 18.63
N ASN A 145 7.40 0.33 19.43
CA ASN A 145 8.36 1.34 19.87
C ASN A 145 9.09 0.85 21.12
N LEU A 146 10.35 0.48 20.99
CA LEU A 146 11.16 -0.09 22.08
C LEU A 146 11.55 0.97 23.13
N LEU A 147 11.75 2.22 22.72
CA LEU A 147 12.09 3.33 23.60
C LEU A 147 10.99 4.39 23.52
N PRO A 148 10.18 4.56 24.54
CA PRO A 148 9.23 5.65 24.58
C PRO A 148 10.00 6.97 24.62
N TRP A 149 9.84 7.80 23.56
CA TRP A 149 10.42 9.13 23.53
C TRP A 149 9.78 9.98 24.64
N LYS A 150 10.54 10.31 25.68
CA LYS A 150 10.12 11.29 26.66
C LYS A 150 10.06 12.65 25.97
N ARG A 151 8.89 13.10 25.52
CA ARG A 151 8.66 14.52 25.29
C ARG A 151 8.62 15.17 26.68
N ARG A 152 9.61 16.02 26.95
CA ARG A 152 9.56 16.98 28.05
C ARG A 152 8.49 18.02 27.76
#